data_f1bacb70c4a2082ff226614d91b8c416
#
_entry.id   f1bacb70c4a2082ff226614d91b8c416
#
_cell.length_a   1.000
_cell.length_b   1.000
_cell.length_c   1.000
_cell.angle_alpha   90.00
_cell.angle_beta   90.00
_cell.angle_gamma   90.00
#
_symmetry.space_group_name_H-M   'P 1'
#
loop_
_entity.id
_entity.type
_entity.pdbx_description
1 polymer ?
#
loop_
_entity_poly.entity_id
_entity_poly.type
_entity_poly.pdbx_seq_one_letter_code
_entity_poly.pdbx_strand_id
1 'polypeptide(L)'
;FEKDGVEYHIERGRKPNLLKFSVNGEEQDLENATDESQGDSRETQKAIEEIFPMTHEMFKHLVALNTYTEPFLSMKAADQRAIIEQLLGITLLSEKAENLKEQVKLTKDAINSENTRIETVKASNDRIQQSIEALERKQKLWEEQKTKAVTDLQKSIDVLSTIDIEQEISNQRALEEWNKNKKERDRVQALLAKSIATLEKEQKTLKKLESELVLLAEHKCHSCGQDLHDHKHEEMMTNKVKQIDDAQSFIDNHADDLMKLQGEMDLLGEQTDCPKVVYENLEEALNHKNTIEGLTKDLQTKTSEVNPYQEQIEELKKTAVQEIDWDQLNELVRVKEHQEFLYKLLTNKDSFVRKRIIDQNLAFLNQRLTYYLDKIGLPHIVEFQNDLSVIITQLGQDLDFDNLSRGERNRLILSLSWAFRDVWENLYHNINLLFIDELVDSGMDASGVESSIAVLKRMTRERDKNVFLISHRDDLTNRVNHVLKVIKENGFTSYSNDVEIVA
;
A
#
# COMPACT_ATOMS: atom_id res chain seq x y z
N PHE A 1 -8.71 -6.00 -27.74
CA PHE A 1 -7.47 -5.87 -26.97
C PHE A 1 -7.22 -7.13 -26.15
N GLU A 2 -5.98 -7.35 -25.81
CA GLU A 2 -5.57 -8.50 -24.99
C GLU A 2 -4.98 -7.97 -23.66
N LYS A 3 -5.31 -8.65 -22.56
CA LYS A 3 -4.73 -8.40 -21.25
C LYS A 3 -4.53 -9.73 -20.53
N ASP A 4 -3.31 -9.98 -20.05
CA ASP A 4 -2.95 -11.20 -19.31
C ASP A 4 -3.29 -12.52 -20.07
N GLY A 5 -3.17 -12.50 -21.42
CA GLY A 5 -3.47 -13.65 -22.29
C GLY A 5 -4.95 -13.86 -22.54
N VAL A 6 -5.83 -12.95 -22.11
CA VAL A 6 -7.27 -12.96 -22.33
C VAL A 6 -7.63 -11.93 -23.39
N GLU A 7 -8.34 -12.35 -24.44
CA GLU A 7 -8.83 -11.46 -25.49
C GLU A 7 -10.18 -10.86 -25.12
N TYR A 8 -10.27 -9.55 -25.23
CA TYR A 8 -11.49 -8.78 -24.97
C TYR A 8 -11.95 -8.07 -26.21
N HIS A 9 -13.23 -8.14 -26.50
CA HIS A 9 -13.84 -7.42 -27.60
C HIS A 9 -15.01 -6.57 -27.10
N ILE A 10 -15.02 -5.28 -27.48
CA ILE A 10 -16.06 -4.31 -27.12
C ILE A 10 -16.64 -3.75 -28.40
N GLU A 11 -17.97 -3.91 -28.58
CA GLU A 11 -18.71 -3.30 -29.66
C GLU A 11 -19.69 -2.27 -29.11
N ARG A 12 -19.58 -1.02 -29.59
CA ARG A 12 -20.47 0.06 -29.19
C ARG A 12 -21.11 0.72 -30.39
N GLY A 13 -22.42 0.70 -30.44
CA GLY A 13 -23.26 1.34 -31.44
C GLY A 13 -24.09 2.47 -30.91
N ARG A 14 -24.41 3.48 -31.75
CA ARG A 14 -25.30 4.59 -31.37
C ARG A 14 -26.71 4.44 -31.90
N LYS A 15 -26.86 3.80 -33.10
CA LYS A 15 -28.18 3.53 -33.71
C LYS A 15 -28.14 2.18 -34.40
N PRO A 16 -28.64 1.11 -33.74
CA PRO A 16 -29.22 1.09 -32.40
C PRO A 16 -28.19 1.38 -31.30
N ASN A 17 -28.65 1.77 -30.10
CA ASN A 17 -27.78 1.90 -28.95
C ASN A 17 -27.37 0.48 -28.53
N LEU A 18 -26.11 0.16 -28.70
CA LEU A 18 -25.56 -1.18 -28.46
C LEU A 18 -24.28 -1.05 -27.66
N LEU A 19 -24.14 -1.88 -26.65
CA LEU A 19 -22.86 -2.11 -25.96
C LEU A 19 -22.73 -3.62 -25.71
N LYS A 20 -21.86 -4.26 -26.48
CA LYS A 20 -21.54 -5.68 -26.31
C LYS A 20 -20.13 -5.82 -25.78
N PHE A 21 -19.96 -6.85 -24.97
CA PHE A 21 -18.69 -7.17 -24.39
C PHE A 21 -18.47 -8.68 -24.48
N SER A 22 -17.35 -9.08 -25.08
CA SER A 22 -16.99 -10.49 -25.23
C SER A 22 -15.62 -10.76 -24.64
N VAL A 23 -15.45 -11.94 -24.05
CA VAL A 23 -14.21 -12.44 -23.46
C VAL A 23 -13.85 -13.74 -24.18
N ASN A 24 -12.67 -13.80 -24.80
CA ASN A 24 -12.21 -14.93 -25.59
C ASN A 24 -13.23 -15.38 -26.67
N GLY A 25 -13.94 -14.42 -27.27
CA GLY A 25 -14.94 -14.67 -28.30
C GLY A 25 -16.33 -15.04 -27.78
N GLU A 26 -16.52 -15.18 -26.47
CA GLU A 26 -17.82 -15.44 -25.85
C GLU A 26 -18.44 -14.14 -25.36
N GLU A 27 -19.64 -13.80 -25.85
CA GLU A 27 -20.38 -12.62 -25.41
C GLU A 27 -20.82 -12.80 -23.94
N GLN A 28 -20.48 -11.82 -23.11
CA GLN A 28 -20.86 -11.83 -21.69
C GLN A 28 -22.26 -11.27 -21.54
N ASP A 29 -23.22 -12.14 -21.27
CA ASP A 29 -24.59 -11.75 -20.98
C ASP A 29 -24.69 -11.32 -19.52
N LEU A 30 -24.47 -10.02 -19.27
CA LEU A 30 -24.51 -9.39 -17.96
C LEU A 30 -25.91 -8.88 -17.60
N GLU A 31 -26.90 -9.16 -18.45
CA GLU A 31 -28.28 -8.78 -18.22
C GLU A 31 -28.94 -9.76 -17.24
N ASN A 32 -29.15 -9.32 -16.02
CA ASN A 32 -30.10 -9.99 -15.13
C ASN A 32 -31.52 -9.87 -15.71
N ALA A 33 -32.10 -10.98 -16.13
CA ALA A 33 -33.37 -11.13 -16.82
C ALA A 33 -34.60 -10.81 -15.95
N THR A 34 -34.74 -9.60 -15.43
CA THR A 34 -35.90 -9.24 -14.61
C THR A 34 -36.68 -7.99 -15.05
N ASP A 35 -36.24 -7.26 -16.11
CA ASP A 35 -37.07 -6.19 -16.65
C ASP A 35 -36.91 -6.06 -18.16
N GLU A 36 -38.01 -6.19 -18.91
CA GLU A 36 -38.09 -6.13 -20.38
C GLU A 36 -37.89 -4.71 -20.98
N SER A 37 -37.35 -3.76 -20.25
CA SER A 37 -37.12 -2.38 -20.72
C SER A 37 -35.63 -2.03 -20.81
N GLN A 38 -35.11 -2.11 -22.04
CA GLN A 38 -33.79 -1.60 -22.44
C GLN A 38 -32.64 -2.07 -21.55
N GLY A 39 -31.93 -3.10 -22.00
CA GLY A 39 -30.75 -3.67 -21.35
C GLY A 39 -29.86 -2.59 -20.76
N ASP A 40 -29.62 -2.67 -19.47
CA ASP A 40 -28.88 -1.63 -18.76
C ASP A 40 -27.39 -1.75 -19.11
N SER A 41 -26.98 -1.03 -20.14
CA SER A 41 -25.57 -0.92 -20.56
C SER A 41 -24.63 -0.48 -19.44
N ARG A 42 -25.15 -0.19 -18.25
CA ARG A 42 -24.37 0.20 -17.05
C ARG A 42 -23.64 -0.98 -16.45
N GLU A 43 -24.25 -2.17 -16.35
CA GLU A 43 -23.57 -3.34 -15.83
C GLU A 43 -22.47 -3.81 -16.79
N THR A 44 -22.75 -3.80 -18.12
CA THR A 44 -21.73 -4.07 -19.13
C THR A 44 -20.60 -3.05 -19.08
N GLN A 45 -20.93 -1.75 -18.94
CA GLN A 45 -19.93 -0.69 -18.79
C GLN A 45 -19.10 -0.87 -17.53
N LYS A 46 -19.70 -1.24 -16.41
CA LYS A 46 -19.02 -1.50 -15.15
C LYS A 46 -18.07 -2.70 -15.27
N ALA A 47 -18.51 -3.80 -15.90
CA ALA A 47 -17.67 -4.96 -16.15
C ALA A 47 -16.45 -4.61 -17.04
N ILE A 48 -16.63 -3.73 -18.03
CA ILE A 48 -15.53 -3.20 -18.85
C ILE A 48 -14.58 -2.36 -17.99
N GLU A 49 -15.11 -1.49 -17.14
CA GLU A 49 -14.30 -0.62 -16.26
C GLU A 49 -13.51 -1.41 -15.21
N GLU A 50 -14.03 -2.53 -14.73
CA GLU A 50 -13.33 -3.42 -13.80
C GLU A 50 -12.07 -4.06 -14.42
N ILE A 51 -12.02 -4.24 -15.74
CA ILE A 51 -10.84 -4.76 -16.44
C ILE A 51 -9.75 -3.70 -16.52
N PHE A 52 -10.14 -2.44 -16.64
CA PHE A 52 -9.22 -1.30 -16.68
C PHE A 52 -9.12 -0.67 -15.29
N PRO A 53 -7.99 -0.74 -14.61
CA PRO A 53 -7.83 -0.14 -13.28
C PRO A 53 -7.74 1.38 -13.34
N MET A 54 -8.35 2.02 -14.35
CA MET A 54 -8.33 3.47 -14.50
C MET A 54 -9.75 4.02 -14.74
N THR A 55 -9.98 5.22 -14.22
CA THR A 55 -11.22 5.96 -14.47
C THR A 55 -11.25 6.52 -15.89
N HIS A 56 -12.45 6.87 -16.36
CA HIS A 56 -12.61 7.55 -17.63
C HIS A 56 -11.83 8.88 -17.72
N GLU A 57 -11.77 9.63 -16.63
CA GLU A 57 -10.98 10.86 -16.58
C GLU A 57 -9.48 10.57 -16.75
N MET A 58 -8.98 9.55 -16.06
CA MET A 58 -7.59 9.13 -16.23
C MET A 58 -7.30 8.68 -17.67
N PHE A 59 -8.22 7.94 -18.29
CA PHE A 59 -8.09 7.50 -19.68
C PHE A 59 -7.89 8.67 -20.66
N LYS A 60 -8.63 9.76 -20.47
CA LYS A 60 -8.50 10.98 -21.28
C LYS A 60 -7.12 11.64 -21.15
N HIS A 61 -6.50 11.52 -20.01
CA HIS A 61 -5.18 12.14 -19.77
C HIS A 61 -3.99 11.22 -20.08
N LEU A 62 -4.22 9.91 -20.23
CA LEU A 62 -3.16 8.92 -20.46
C LEU A 62 -3.17 8.33 -21.87
N VAL A 63 -4.37 8.11 -22.42
CA VAL A 63 -4.54 7.29 -23.62
C VAL A 63 -5.16 8.08 -24.78
N ALA A 64 -6.21 8.86 -24.54
CA ALA A 64 -6.96 9.56 -25.59
C ALA A 64 -6.86 11.07 -25.38
N LEU A 65 -5.74 11.64 -25.81
CA LEU A 65 -5.42 13.06 -25.69
C LEU A 65 -6.08 13.85 -26.84
N ASN A 66 -6.85 14.86 -26.51
CA ASN A 66 -7.52 15.70 -27.51
C ASN A 66 -7.64 17.16 -27.06
N THR A 67 -7.99 18.04 -27.97
CA THR A 67 -8.15 19.48 -27.70
C THR A 67 -9.46 19.84 -27.00
N TYR A 68 -10.41 18.92 -26.90
CA TYR A 68 -11.74 19.13 -26.29
C TYR A 68 -11.79 18.69 -24.82
N THR A 69 -10.85 17.88 -24.38
CA THR A 69 -10.72 17.51 -22.97
C THR A 69 -10.21 18.71 -22.18
N GLU A 70 -10.85 19.03 -21.07
CA GLU A 70 -10.36 20.05 -20.15
C GLU A 70 -8.94 19.67 -19.71
N PRO A 71 -7.94 20.56 -19.93
CA PRO A 71 -6.57 20.28 -19.53
C PRO A 71 -6.48 20.04 -18.03
N PHE A 72 -5.65 19.07 -17.61
CA PHE A 72 -5.46 18.75 -16.20
C PHE A 72 -5.22 20.00 -15.32
N LEU A 73 -4.39 20.93 -15.77
CA LEU A 73 -4.05 22.15 -15.03
C LEU A 73 -5.16 23.20 -14.98
N SER A 74 -6.18 23.11 -15.84
CA SER A 74 -7.36 23.96 -15.81
C SER A 74 -8.48 23.41 -14.92
N MET A 75 -8.42 22.13 -14.55
CA MET A 75 -9.42 21.47 -13.71
C MET A 75 -9.44 22.05 -12.30
N LYS A 76 -10.55 21.86 -11.60
CA LYS A 76 -10.63 22.23 -10.18
C LYS A 76 -9.61 21.43 -9.35
N ALA A 77 -9.08 22.04 -8.32
CA ALA A 77 -8.07 21.42 -7.46
C ALA A 77 -8.49 20.05 -6.87
N ALA A 78 -9.79 19.86 -6.60
CA ALA A 78 -10.34 18.60 -6.14
C ALA A 78 -10.22 17.48 -7.19
N ASP A 79 -10.51 17.82 -8.45
CA ASP A 79 -10.47 16.88 -9.58
C ASP A 79 -9.02 16.55 -9.95
N GLN A 80 -8.15 17.57 -9.98
CA GLN A 80 -6.69 17.37 -10.12
C GLN A 80 -6.15 16.42 -9.07
N ARG A 81 -6.55 16.66 -7.81
CA ARG A 81 -6.12 15.82 -6.69
C ARG A 81 -6.57 14.37 -6.86
N ALA A 82 -7.82 14.14 -7.27
CA ALA A 82 -8.34 12.78 -7.49
C ALA A 82 -7.56 12.02 -8.57
N ILE A 83 -7.22 12.70 -9.68
CA ILE A 83 -6.40 12.14 -10.76
C ILE A 83 -5.00 11.79 -10.24
N ILE A 84 -4.35 12.71 -9.51
CA ILE A 84 -3.00 12.47 -9.00
C ILE A 84 -3.00 11.38 -7.92
N GLU A 85 -3.99 11.34 -7.04
CA GLU A 85 -4.10 10.26 -6.04
C GLU A 85 -4.24 8.88 -6.70
N GLN A 86 -5.00 8.79 -7.79
CA GLN A 86 -5.08 7.56 -8.57
C GLN A 86 -3.75 7.27 -9.27
N LEU A 87 -3.16 8.26 -9.93
CA LEU A 87 -1.88 8.14 -10.64
C LEU A 87 -0.75 7.65 -9.73
N LEU A 88 -0.67 8.16 -8.50
CA LEU A 88 0.35 7.78 -7.53
C LEU A 88 0.05 6.44 -6.83
N GLY A 89 -1.04 5.76 -7.17
CA GLY A 89 -1.42 4.48 -6.58
C GLY A 89 -2.02 4.59 -5.18
N ILE A 90 -2.44 5.79 -4.76
CA ILE A 90 -3.06 6.00 -3.44
C ILE A 90 -4.44 5.31 -3.37
N THR A 91 -5.15 5.26 -4.48
CA THR A 91 -6.43 4.53 -4.60
C THR A 91 -6.27 3.03 -4.35
N LEU A 92 -5.13 2.43 -4.70
CA LEU A 92 -4.80 1.05 -4.37
C LEU A 92 -4.74 0.82 -2.85
N LEU A 93 -4.32 1.83 -2.08
CA LEU A 93 -4.35 1.73 -0.61
C LEU A 93 -5.79 1.63 -0.10
N SER A 94 -6.71 2.36 -0.72
CA SER A 94 -8.14 2.31 -0.37
C SER A 94 -8.76 0.95 -0.71
N GLU A 95 -8.42 0.38 -1.86
CA GLU A 95 -8.82 -0.98 -2.25
C GLU A 95 -8.26 -2.03 -1.29
N LYS A 96 -6.96 -1.96 -1.00
CA LYS A 96 -6.32 -2.84 -0.01
C LYS A 96 -6.91 -2.66 1.39
N ALA A 97 -7.27 -1.42 1.74
CA ALA A 97 -7.93 -1.14 3.02
C ALA A 97 -9.33 -1.74 3.10
N GLU A 98 -10.12 -1.71 2.01
CA GLU A 98 -11.45 -2.33 2.00
C GLU A 98 -11.36 -3.85 2.12
N ASN A 99 -10.44 -4.48 1.36
CA ASN A 99 -10.15 -5.92 1.51
C ASN A 99 -9.71 -6.27 2.94
N LEU A 100 -8.86 -5.44 3.53
CA LEU A 100 -8.39 -5.64 4.90
C LEU A 100 -9.51 -5.44 5.92
N LYS A 101 -10.42 -4.50 5.69
CA LYS A 101 -11.61 -4.26 6.52
C LYS A 101 -12.52 -5.49 6.55
N GLU A 102 -12.68 -6.15 5.41
CA GLU A 102 -13.41 -7.40 5.31
C GLU A 102 -12.71 -8.51 6.10
N GLN A 103 -11.38 -8.63 5.98
CA GLN A 103 -10.57 -9.55 6.78
C GLN A 103 -10.69 -9.27 8.29
N VAL A 104 -10.65 -8.00 8.70
CA VAL A 104 -10.88 -7.60 10.10
C VAL A 104 -12.26 -8.05 10.58
N LYS A 105 -13.27 -7.90 9.73
CA LYS A 105 -14.63 -8.35 10.05
C LYS A 105 -14.68 -9.87 10.25
N LEU A 106 -14.13 -10.62 9.31
CA LEU A 106 -14.07 -12.09 9.40
C LEU A 106 -13.31 -12.55 10.66
N THR A 107 -12.19 -11.89 10.97
CA THR A 107 -11.43 -12.20 12.19
C THR A 107 -12.21 -11.84 13.46
N LYS A 108 -12.96 -10.73 13.46
CA LYS A 108 -13.86 -10.37 14.57
C LYS A 108 -14.98 -11.40 14.76
N ASP A 109 -15.55 -11.87 13.66
CA ASP A 109 -16.60 -12.89 13.70
C ASP A 109 -16.02 -14.22 14.20
N ALA A 110 -14.79 -14.58 13.80
CA ALA A 110 -14.09 -15.74 14.33
C ALA A 110 -13.79 -15.61 15.83
N ILE A 111 -13.36 -14.42 16.29
CA ILE A 111 -13.15 -14.14 17.71
C ILE A 111 -14.48 -14.26 18.49
N ASN A 112 -15.57 -13.71 17.97
CA ASN A 112 -16.87 -13.81 18.60
C ASN A 112 -17.36 -15.26 18.66
N SER A 113 -17.16 -16.02 17.59
CA SER A 113 -17.48 -17.45 17.55
C SER A 113 -16.67 -18.23 18.59
N GLU A 114 -15.36 -17.95 18.69
CA GLU A 114 -14.48 -18.62 19.65
C GLU A 114 -14.82 -18.19 21.09
N ASN A 115 -15.11 -16.91 21.33
CA ASN A 115 -15.60 -16.45 22.62
C ASN A 115 -16.92 -17.14 23.00
N THR A 116 -17.87 -17.25 22.07
CA THR A 116 -19.13 -17.96 22.30
C THR A 116 -18.88 -19.43 22.60
N ARG A 117 -17.93 -20.08 21.89
CA ARG A 117 -17.48 -21.45 22.16
C ARG A 117 -16.92 -21.56 23.58
N ILE A 118 -16.02 -20.66 23.93
CA ILE A 118 -15.40 -20.59 25.27
C ILE A 118 -16.45 -20.36 26.34
N GLU A 119 -17.36 -19.40 26.13
CA GLU A 119 -18.47 -19.12 27.07
C GLU A 119 -19.41 -20.32 27.22
N THR A 120 -19.72 -21.00 26.11
CA THR A 120 -20.56 -22.21 26.11
C THR A 120 -19.88 -23.32 26.89
N VAL A 121 -18.59 -23.56 26.66
CA VAL A 121 -17.79 -24.52 27.41
C VAL A 121 -17.73 -24.14 28.88
N LYS A 122 -17.48 -22.86 29.16
CA LYS A 122 -17.46 -22.32 30.53
C LYS A 122 -18.83 -22.48 31.22
N ALA A 123 -19.91 -22.09 30.56
CA ALA A 123 -21.27 -22.25 31.05
C ALA A 123 -21.65 -23.72 31.25
N SER A 124 -21.19 -24.61 30.34
CA SER A 124 -21.36 -26.05 30.51
C SER A 124 -20.59 -26.56 31.71
N ASN A 125 -19.34 -26.14 31.87
CA ASN A 125 -18.49 -26.47 32.99
C ASN A 125 -19.10 -25.94 34.30
N ASP A 126 -19.62 -24.68 34.30
CA ASP A 126 -20.30 -24.07 35.46
C ASP A 126 -21.58 -24.82 35.82
N ARG A 127 -22.37 -25.28 34.84
CA ARG A 127 -23.59 -26.11 35.11
C ARG A 127 -23.21 -27.46 35.71
N ILE A 128 -22.19 -28.10 35.16
CA ILE A 128 -21.64 -29.34 35.69
C ILE A 128 -21.15 -29.10 37.12
N GLN A 129 -20.43 -28.01 37.37
CA GLN A 129 -19.92 -27.61 38.65
C GLN A 129 -21.07 -27.35 39.65
N GLN A 130 -22.11 -26.61 39.23
CA GLN A 130 -23.32 -26.37 40.07
C GLN A 130 -24.05 -27.66 40.42
N SER A 131 -24.11 -28.61 39.48
CA SER A 131 -24.72 -29.92 39.73
C SER A 131 -23.87 -30.73 40.72
N ILE A 132 -22.53 -30.68 40.58
CA ILE A 132 -21.60 -31.29 41.53
C ILE A 132 -21.76 -30.67 42.91
N GLU A 133 -21.76 -29.34 42.98
CA GLU A 133 -21.96 -28.61 44.26
C GLU A 133 -23.30 -28.94 44.92
N ALA A 134 -24.38 -29.10 44.13
CA ALA A 134 -25.68 -29.49 44.64
C ALA A 134 -25.65 -30.92 45.22
N LEU A 135 -24.94 -31.83 44.58
CA LEU A 135 -24.72 -33.20 45.07
C LEU A 135 -23.77 -33.21 46.30
N GLU A 136 -22.73 -32.38 46.29
CA GLU A 136 -21.77 -32.21 47.39
C GLU A 136 -22.46 -31.59 48.64
N ARG A 137 -23.45 -30.69 48.41
CA ARG A 137 -24.31 -30.21 49.53
C ARG A 137 -25.15 -31.32 50.14
N LYS A 138 -25.67 -32.20 49.28
CA LYS A 138 -26.40 -33.40 49.78
C LYS A 138 -25.44 -34.37 50.48
N GLN A 139 -24.21 -34.51 49.95
CA GLN A 139 -23.14 -35.26 50.55
C GLN A 139 -22.74 -34.68 51.93
N LYS A 140 -22.60 -33.32 51.99
CA LYS A 140 -22.22 -32.61 53.19
C LYS A 140 -23.27 -32.76 54.33
N LEU A 141 -24.58 -32.74 53.94
CA LEU A 141 -25.65 -33.05 54.89
C LEU A 141 -25.55 -34.49 55.45
N TRP A 142 -24.99 -35.40 54.66
CA TRP A 142 -24.73 -36.78 55.09
C TRP A 142 -23.43 -36.89 55.87
N GLU A 143 -22.47 -35.99 55.62
CA GLU A 143 -21.14 -36.02 56.22
C GLU A 143 -20.93 -35.07 57.43
N GLU A 144 -21.97 -34.50 58.00
CA GLU A 144 -21.86 -33.60 59.18
C GLU A 144 -21.05 -34.23 60.35
N GLN A 145 -20.82 -35.53 60.30
CA GLN A 145 -20.01 -36.26 61.28
C GLN A 145 -18.49 -36.32 60.93
N LYS A 146 -18.04 -35.94 59.74
CA LYS A 146 -16.65 -36.02 59.30
C LYS A 146 -15.97 -34.65 59.15
N THR A 147 -16.49 -33.62 59.71
CA THR A 147 -16.21 -32.21 59.48
C THR A 147 -14.78 -31.74 59.76
N LYS A 148 -13.99 -32.48 60.50
CA LYS A 148 -12.67 -31.98 60.96
C LYS A 148 -11.60 -32.01 59.89
N ALA A 149 -11.53 -33.10 59.11
CA ALA A 149 -10.52 -33.27 58.08
C ALA A 149 -10.76 -32.34 56.83
N VAL A 150 -12.06 -32.10 56.52
CA VAL A 150 -12.48 -31.19 55.40
C VAL A 150 -12.17 -29.74 55.74
N THR A 151 -12.36 -29.33 57.01
CA THR A 151 -12.07 -27.97 57.45
C THR A 151 -10.58 -27.61 57.40
N ASP A 152 -9.72 -28.57 57.67
CA ASP A 152 -8.26 -28.33 57.63
C ASP A 152 -7.73 -28.25 56.18
N LEU A 153 -8.27 -29.04 55.26
CA LEU A 153 -7.97 -28.96 53.84
C LEU A 153 -8.56 -27.66 53.21
N GLN A 154 -9.74 -27.27 53.62
CA GLN A 154 -10.34 -25.98 53.17
C GLN A 154 -9.45 -24.79 53.60
N LYS A 155 -8.93 -24.80 54.82
CA LYS A 155 -8.00 -23.78 55.31
C LYS A 155 -6.73 -23.72 54.49
N SER A 156 -6.21 -24.87 54.01
CA SER A 156 -5.03 -24.91 53.17
C SER A 156 -5.27 -24.30 51.80
N ILE A 157 -6.47 -24.52 51.24
CA ILE A 157 -6.89 -23.91 49.97
C ILE A 157 -7.07 -22.37 50.12
N ASP A 158 -7.64 -21.93 51.21
CA ASP A 158 -7.88 -20.49 51.50
C ASP A 158 -6.52 -19.74 51.66
N VAL A 159 -5.52 -20.38 52.27
CA VAL A 159 -4.17 -19.80 52.40
C VAL A 159 -3.49 -19.67 51.02
N LEU A 160 -3.63 -20.67 50.15
CA LEU A 160 -3.04 -20.62 48.79
C LEU A 160 -3.81 -19.65 47.85
N SER A 161 -5.09 -19.46 48.09
CA SER A 161 -5.90 -18.53 47.28
C SER A 161 -5.73 -17.03 47.63
N THR A 162 -4.84 -16.72 48.62
CA THR A 162 -4.50 -15.34 48.97
C THR A 162 -3.68 -14.61 47.88
N ILE A 163 -3.13 -15.37 46.92
CA ILE A 163 -2.39 -14.83 45.77
C ILE A 163 -3.37 -14.70 44.60
N ASP A 164 -3.57 -13.50 44.10
CA ASP A 164 -4.34 -13.25 42.88
C ASP A 164 -3.57 -13.78 41.66
N ILE A 165 -3.82 -15.07 41.37
CA ILE A 165 -3.09 -15.79 40.29
C ILE A 165 -3.49 -15.29 38.91
N GLU A 166 -4.70 -14.72 38.75
CA GLU A 166 -5.13 -14.17 37.46
C GLU A 166 -4.46 -12.83 37.18
N GLN A 167 -4.29 -12.01 38.21
CA GLN A 167 -3.50 -10.78 38.10
C GLN A 167 -2.02 -11.10 37.78
N GLU A 168 -1.47 -12.11 38.41
CA GLU A 168 -0.08 -12.53 38.13
C GLU A 168 0.08 -13.06 36.70
N ILE A 169 -0.87 -13.85 36.18
CA ILE A 169 -0.86 -14.31 34.79
C ILE A 169 -0.93 -13.12 33.83
N SER A 170 -1.74 -12.11 34.18
CA SER A 170 -1.82 -10.86 33.42
C SER A 170 -0.48 -10.11 33.44
N ASN A 171 0.15 -10.02 34.61
CA ASN A 171 1.46 -9.37 34.79
C ASN A 171 2.57 -10.11 34.02
N GLN A 172 2.55 -11.45 34.00
CA GLN A 172 3.50 -12.27 33.24
C GLN A 172 3.35 -12.01 31.72
N ARG A 173 2.12 -11.93 31.21
CA ARG A 173 1.86 -11.58 29.80
C ARG A 173 2.33 -10.16 29.47
N ALA A 174 2.03 -9.22 30.36
CA ALA A 174 2.51 -7.85 30.19
C ALA A 174 4.06 -7.78 30.19
N LEU A 175 4.72 -8.63 30.98
CA LEU A 175 6.19 -8.76 31.00
C LEU A 175 6.73 -9.32 29.67
N GLU A 176 6.07 -10.33 29.11
CA GLU A 176 6.43 -10.87 27.79
C GLU A 176 6.29 -9.79 26.71
N GLU A 177 5.20 -9.04 26.74
CA GLU A 177 4.96 -7.93 25.80
C GLU A 177 5.98 -6.81 25.98
N TRP A 178 6.30 -6.47 27.23
CA TRP A 178 7.34 -5.52 27.57
C TRP A 178 8.72 -5.98 27.06
N ASN A 179 9.07 -7.25 27.26
CA ASN A 179 10.32 -7.82 26.77
C ASN A 179 10.40 -7.80 25.26
N LYS A 180 9.28 -8.08 24.57
CA LYS A 180 9.19 -8.02 23.12
C LYS A 180 9.39 -6.59 22.60
N ASN A 181 8.68 -5.63 23.22
CA ASN A 181 8.80 -4.22 22.87
C ASN A 181 10.22 -3.71 23.15
N LYS A 182 10.82 -4.10 24.27
CA LYS A 182 12.21 -3.78 24.59
C LYS A 182 13.17 -4.33 23.55
N LYS A 183 13.01 -5.61 23.18
CA LYS A 183 13.87 -6.27 22.18
C LYS A 183 13.74 -5.58 20.81
N GLU A 184 12.53 -5.19 20.42
CA GLU A 184 12.33 -4.50 19.15
C GLU A 184 12.90 -3.08 19.20
N ARG A 185 12.76 -2.39 20.34
CA ARG A 185 13.37 -1.09 20.57
C ARG A 185 14.90 -1.17 20.51
N ASP A 186 15.48 -2.15 21.22
CA ASP A 186 16.96 -2.36 21.21
C ASP A 186 17.44 -2.68 19.79
N ARG A 187 16.66 -3.44 19.02
CA ARG A 187 16.93 -3.75 17.62
C ARG A 187 16.90 -2.49 16.75
N VAL A 188 15.84 -1.70 16.85
CA VAL A 188 15.70 -0.45 16.08
C VAL A 188 16.80 0.53 16.49
N GLN A 189 17.10 0.63 17.78
CA GLN A 189 18.18 1.49 18.30
C GLN A 189 19.55 1.07 17.76
N ALA A 190 19.83 -0.22 17.70
CA ALA A 190 21.06 -0.74 17.10
C ALA A 190 21.15 -0.45 15.60
N LEU A 191 20.03 -0.57 14.87
CA LEU A 191 19.94 -0.24 13.45
C LEU A 191 20.13 1.27 13.23
N LEU A 192 19.52 2.11 14.06
CA LEU A 192 19.69 3.56 14.05
C LEU A 192 21.17 3.95 14.23
N ALA A 193 21.81 3.41 15.28
CA ALA A 193 23.22 3.69 15.55
C ALA A 193 24.12 3.29 14.36
N LYS A 194 23.84 2.15 13.73
CA LYS A 194 24.57 1.68 12.55
C LYS A 194 24.33 2.58 11.34
N SER A 195 23.08 2.99 11.11
CA SER A 195 22.72 3.86 10.00
C SER A 195 23.37 5.26 10.16
N ILE A 196 23.35 5.83 11.36
CA ILE A 196 24.04 7.09 11.67
C ILE A 196 25.53 6.99 11.37
N ALA A 197 26.19 5.94 11.86
CA ALA A 197 27.63 5.76 11.63
C ALA A 197 27.98 5.59 10.13
N THR A 198 27.09 4.94 9.37
CA THR A 198 27.26 4.80 7.92
C THR A 198 27.12 6.15 7.21
N LEU A 199 26.10 6.93 7.60
CA LEU A 199 25.83 8.24 7.04
C LEU A 199 26.98 9.22 7.32
N GLU A 200 27.49 9.24 8.55
CA GLU A 200 28.65 10.08 8.93
C GLU A 200 29.91 9.73 8.12
N LYS A 201 30.10 8.45 7.84
CA LYS A 201 31.22 7.97 7.02
C LYS A 201 31.10 8.48 5.59
N GLU A 202 29.93 8.32 4.98
CA GLU A 202 29.72 8.75 3.59
C GLU A 202 29.71 10.29 3.46
N GLN A 203 29.20 11.01 4.44
CA GLN A 203 29.34 12.48 4.48
C GLN A 203 30.79 12.95 4.49
N LYS A 204 31.66 12.22 5.19
CA LYS A 204 33.11 12.50 5.15
C LYS A 204 33.70 12.21 3.78
N THR A 205 33.23 11.11 3.13
CA THR A 205 33.66 10.75 1.77
C THR A 205 33.21 11.82 0.78
N LEU A 206 31.95 12.25 0.85
CA LEU A 206 31.42 13.31 0.00
C LEU A 206 32.24 14.60 0.11
N LYS A 207 32.47 15.10 1.35
CA LYS A 207 33.28 16.29 1.57
C LYS A 207 34.69 16.18 0.99
N LYS A 208 35.29 15.00 1.04
CA LYS A 208 36.59 14.75 0.40
C LYS A 208 36.49 14.82 -1.12
N LEU A 209 35.48 14.19 -1.72
CA LEU A 209 35.26 14.22 -3.16
C LEU A 209 34.98 15.63 -3.67
N GLU A 210 34.18 16.41 -2.93
CA GLU A 210 33.91 17.83 -3.23
C GLU A 210 35.19 18.67 -3.20
N SER A 211 36.03 18.48 -2.17
CA SER A 211 37.33 19.17 -2.09
C SER A 211 38.28 18.80 -3.22
N GLU A 212 38.25 17.52 -3.65
CA GLU A 212 39.04 17.05 -4.77
C GLU A 212 38.50 17.61 -6.12
N LEU A 213 37.17 17.76 -6.24
CA LEU A 213 36.51 18.36 -7.43
C LEU A 213 36.88 19.84 -7.56
N VAL A 214 36.91 20.59 -6.44
CA VAL A 214 37.33 22.00 -6.42
C VAL A 214 38.75 22.14 -6.94
N LEU A 215 39.66 21.27 -6.49
CA LEU A 215 41.05 21.26 -6.98
C LEU A 215 41.16 20.91 -8.46
N LEU A 216 40.33 19.99 -8.93
CA LEU A 216 40.23 19.65 -10.36
C LEU A 216 39.66 20.84 -11.17
N ALA A 217 38.66 21.54 -10.66
CA ALA A 217 38.10 22.74 -11.30
C ALA A 217 39.11 23.87 -11.46
N GLU A 218 40.11 23.92 -10.59
CA GLU A 218 41.28 24.82 -10.72
C GLU A 218 42.36 24.28 -11.66
N HIS A 219 42.07 23.26 -12.48
CA HIS A 219 43.00 22.56 -13.37
C HIS A 219 44.19 21.91 -12.66
N LYS A 220 44.04 21.56 -11.37
CA LYS A 220 45.09 20.94 -10.57
C LYS A 220 44.78 19.49 -10.23
N CYS A 221 45.78 18.64 -10.27
CA CYS A 221 45.65 17.25 -9.85
C CYS A 221 45.46 17.15 -8.35
N HIS A 222 44.40 16.50 -7.90
CA HIS A 222 44.07 16.33 -6.49
C HIS A 222 45.11 15.52 -5.69
N SER A 223 45.98 14.73 -6.36
CA SER A 223 46.95 13.85 -5.72
C SER A 223 48.35 14.44 -5.66
N CYS A 224 48.77 15.29 -6.64
CA CYS A 224 50.13 15.80 -6.72
C CYS A 224 50.20 17.31 -6.96
N GLY A 225 49.09 18.01 -7.15
CA GLY A 225 49.03 19.46 -7.32
C GLY A 225 49.56 20.06 -8.64
N GLN A 226 49.90 19.19 -9.63
CA GLN A 226 50.36 19.63 -10.96
C GLN A 226 49.19 20.06 -11.84
N ASP A 227 49.44 21.05 -12.72
CA ASP A 227 48.44 21.51 -13.66
C ASP A 227 48.08 20.42 -14.69
N LEU A 228 46.81 20.20 -14.92
CA LEU A 228 46.27 19.25 -15.86
C LEU A 228 45.89 19.95 -17.15
N HIS A 229 46.51 19.55 -18.26
CA HIS A 229 46.17 20.01 -19.60
C HIS A 229 45.77 18.78 -20.41
N ASP A 230 44.54 18.71 -20.86
CA ASP A 230 44.03 17.88 -21.96
C ASP A 230 42.67 17.22 -21.67
N HIS A 231 42.11 16.56 -22.68
CA HIS A 231 40.84 15.79 -22.70
C HIS A 231 40.59 14.86 -21.47
N LYS A 232 41.68 14.39 -20.84
CA LYS A 232 41.58 13.58 -19.59
C LYS A 232 41.05 14.38 -18.38
N HIS A 233 41.18 15.69 -18.41
CA HIS A 233 40.67 16.53 -17.34
C HIS A 233 39.13 16.54 -17.31
N GLU A 234 38.48 16.66 -18.48
CA GLU A 234 37.01 16.60 -18.59
C GLU A 234 36.47 15.24 -18.17
N GLU A 235 37.18 14.16 -18.56
CA GLU A 235 36.80 12.80 -18.17
C GLU A 235 36.96 12.58 -16.66
N MET A 236 38.04 13.11 -16.06
CA MET A 236 38.25 13.06 -14.61
C MET A 236 37.22 13.92 -13.84
N MET A 237 36.90 15.09 -14.35
CA MET A 237 35.83 15.96 -13.78
C MET A 237 34.48 15.26 -13.85
N THR A 238 34.11 14.71 -14.99
CA THR A 238 32.85 14.01 -15.19
C THR A 238 32.75 12.79 -14.28
N ASN A 239 33.84 12.03 -14.13
CA ASN A 239 33.89 10.89 -13.23
C ASN A 239 33.77 11.32 -11.75
N LYS A 240 34.40 12.45 -11.39
CA LYS A 240 34.30 13.00 -10.02
C LYS A 240 32.90 13.50 -9.71
N VAL A 241 32.29 14.22 -10.64
CA VAL A 241 30.89 14.66 -10.50
C VAL A 241 29.99 13.45 -10.29
N LYS A 242 30.16 12.40 -11.11
CA LYS A 242 29.39 11.18 -10.95
C LYS A 242 29.60 10.51 -9.58
N GLN A 243 30.84 10.48 -9.07
CA GLN A 243 31.13 9.93 -7.73
C GLN A 243 30.48 10.76 -6.63
N ILE A 244 30.42 12.09 -6.80
CA ILE A 244 29.73 13.00 -5.89
C ILE A 244 28.22 12.76 -5.94
N ASP A 245 27.63 12.66 -7.13
CA ASP A 245 26.21 12.37 -7.32
C ASP A 245 25.82 10.99 -6.75
N ASP A 246 26.66 9.98 -6.94
CA ASP A 246 26.47 8.64 -6.37
C ASP A 246 26.54 8.70 -4.83
N ALA A 247 27.53 9.40 -4.27
CA ALA A 247 27.70 9.57 -2.82
C ALA A 247 26.55 10.41 -2.22
N GLN A 248 26.13 11.47 -2.91
CA GLN A 248 24.97 12.27 -2.50
C GLN A 248 23.69 11.45 -2.51
N SER A 249 23.45 10.71 -3.59
CA SER A 249 22.29 9.82 -3.71
C SER A 249 22.29 8.74 -2.63
N PHE A 250 23.47 8.23 -2.27
CA PHE A 250 23.60 7.28 -1.17
C PHE A 250 23.26 7.93 0.17
N ILE A 251 23.74 9.14 0.43
CA ILE A 251 23.44 9.92 1.65
C ILE A 251 21.94 10.19 1.74
N ASP A 252 21.31 10.63 0.65
CA ASP A 252 19.89 10.97 0.61
C ASP A 252 19.04 9.72 0.89
N ASN A 253 19.35 8.61 0.24
CA ASN A 253 18.65 7.33 0.48
C ASN A 253 18.82 6.83 1.93
N HIS A 254 20.04 6.96 2.48
CA HIS A 254 20.31 6.56 3.87
C HIS A 254 19.70 7.51 4.89
N ALA A 255 19.60 8.80 4.57
CA ALA A 255 18.88 9.79 5.39
C ALA A 255 17.39 9.44 5.47
N ASP A 256 16.81 9.02 4.35
CA ASP A 256 15.42 8.53 4.29
C ASP A 256 15.21 7.26 5.14
N ASP A 257 16.16 6.33 5.08
CA ASP A 257 16.10 5.11 5.90
C ASP A 257 16.28 5.41 7.39
N LEU A 258 17.13 6.40 7.72
CA LEU A 258 17.29 6.87 9.09
C LEU A 258 16.00 7.52 9.61
N MET A 259 15.32 8.29 8.77
CA MET A 259 14.03 8.91 9.11
C MET A 259 12.93 7.86 9.34
N LYS A 260 12.91 6.77 8.55
CA LYS A 260 12.00 5.64 8.78
C LYS A 260 12.29 4.97 10.12
N LEU A 261 13.56 4.64 10.40
CA LEU A 261 13.96 4.02 11.66
C LEU A 261 13.68 4.91 12.87
N GLN A 262 13.84 6.23 12.71
CA GLN A 262 13.46 7.21 13.72
C GLN A 262 11.94 7.18 13.96
N GLY A 263 11.14 7.15 12.88
CA GLY A 263 9.69 7.02 12.98
C GLY A 263 9.25 5.68 13.61
N GLU A 264 9.94 4.58 13.31
CA GLU A 264 9.71 3.29 13.99
C GLU A 264 10.02 3.40 15.49
N MET A 265 11.10 4.11 15.86
CA MET A 265 11.47 4.32 17.25
C MET A 265 10.45 5.19 17.99
N ASP A 266 9.96 6.24 17.34
CA ASP A 266 8.95 7.15 17.89
C ASP A 266 7.59 6.43 18.08
N LEU A 267 7.23 5.52 17.17
CA LEU A 267 6.05 4.68 17.29
C LEU A 267 6.12 3.68 18.44
N LEU A 268 7.33 3.21 18.79
CA LEU A 268 7.53 2.32 19.94
C LEU A 268 7.41 3.09 21.28
N GLY A 269 7.36 4.41 21.24
CA GLY A 269 7.14 5.26 22.40
C GLY A 269 8.22 5.15 23.48
N GLU A 270 7.98 5.74 24.63
CA GLU A 270 8.87 5.58 25.77
C GLU A 270 8.67 4.19 26.42
N GLN A 271 9.76 3.65 26.89
CA GLN A 271 9.71 2.36 27.59
C GLN A 271 8.99 2.54 28.93
N THR A 272 7.86 1.87 29.06
CA THR A 272 7.14 1.81 30.33
C THR A 272 7.94 1.05 31.38
N ASP A 273 7.59 1.24 32.64
CA ASP A 273 8.20 0.47 33.72
C ASP A 273 7.96 -1.04 33.54
N CYS A 274 8.96 -1.82 33.90
CA CYS A 274 8.87 -3.27 33.83
C CYS A 274 7.77 -3.77 34.78
N PRO A 275 6.80 -4.54 34.30
CA PRO A 275 5.79 -5.14 35.16
C PRO A 275 6.42 -5.95 36.29
N LYS A 276 5.91 -5.76 37.50
CA LYS A 276 6.37 -6.55 38.63
C LYS A 276 5.64 -7.89 38.65
N VAL A 277 6.42 -8.95 38.70
CA VAL A 277 5.94 -10.33 38.74
C VAL A 277 6.40 -10.99 40.04
N VAL A 278 5.62 -11.92 40.53
CA VAL A 278 5.91 -12.71 41.76
C VAL A 278 6.64 -14.01 41.41
N TYR A 279 6.28 -14.60 40.26
CA TYR A 279 6.89 -15.87 39.79
C TYR A 279 7.94 -15.59 38.71
N GLU A 280 8.91 -16.52 38.57
CA GLU A 280 9.96 -16.37 37.56
C GLU A 280 9.45 -16.52 36.13
N ASN A 281 8.38 -17.29 35.93
CA ASN A 281 7.81 -17.53 34.61
C ASN A 281 6.30 -17.85 34.66
N LEU A 282 5.64 -17.77 33.52
CA LEU A 282 4.22 -18.08 33.36
C LEU A 282 3.87 -19.52 33.75
N GLU A 283 4.83 -20.45 33.55
CA GLU A 283 4.66 -21.87 33.86
C GLU A 283 4.53 -22.13 35.37
N GLU A 284 5.29 -21.40 36.19
CA GLU A 284 5.18 -21.47 37.66
C GLU A 284 3.84 -20.95 38.17
N ALA A 285 3.34 -19.84 37.58
CA ALA A 285 2.04 -19.32 37.91
C ALA A 285 0.91 -20.30 37.53
N LEU A 286 1.02 -20.95 36.35
CA LEU A 286 0.12 -22.03 35.95
C LEU A 286 0.24 -23.28 36.82
N ASN A 287 1.43 -23.64 37.25
CA ASN A 287 1.68 -24.77 38.17
C ASN A 287 1.08 -24.52 39.55
N HIS A 288 1.10 -23.28 40.03
CA HIS A 288 0.39 -22.90 41.27
C HIS A 288 -1.12 -23.06 41.16
N LYS A 289 -1.72 -22.62 40.00
CA LYS A 289 -3.13 -22.86 39.69
C LYS A 289 -3.46 -24.35 39.70
N ASN A 290 -2.62 -25.15 39.02
CA ASN A 290 -2.78 -26.60 38.99
C ASN A 290 -2.63 -27.26 40.36
N THR A 291 -1.82 -26.67 41.26
CA THR A 291 -1.66 -27.17 42.63
C THR A 291 -2.91 -26.93 43.48
N ILE A 292 -3.55 -25.75 43.32
CA ILE A 292 -4.84 -25.44 43.96
C ILE A 292 -5.93 -26.39 43.43
N GLU A 293 -6.01 -26.60 42.11
CA GLU A 293 -6.93 -27.56 41.50
C GLU A 293 -6.65 -28.99 41.96
N GLY A 294 -5.38 -29.37 42.13
CA GLY A 294 -4.96 -30.64 42.67
C GLY A 294 -5.40 -30.85 44.13
N LEU A 295 -5.18 -29.83 44.98
CA LEU A 295 -5.63 -29.86 46.37
C LEU A 295 -7.16 -29.93 46.52
N THR A 296 -7.89 -29.25 45.64
CA THR A 296 -9.34 -29.34 45.61
C THR A 296 -9.83 -30.76 45.27
N LYS A 297 -9.12 -31.42 44.37
CA LYS A 297 -9.36 -32.83 44.00
C LYS A 297 -9.04 -33.79 45.10
N ASP A 298 -7.93 -33.54 45.87
CA ASP A 298 -7.56 -34.36 47.02
C ASP A 298 -8.54 -34.26 48.19
N LEU A 299 -9.09 -33.08 48.41
CA LEU A 299 -10.17 -32.83 49.34
C LEU A 299 -11.41 -33.68 49.04
N GLN A 300 -11.78 -33.74 47.76
CA GLN A 300 -12.90 -34.52 47.29
C GLN A 300 -12.71 -36.01 47.42
N THR A 301 -11.50 -36.48 47.12
CA THR A 301 -11.15 -37.91 47.19
C THR A 301 -11.20 -38.47 48.63
N LYS A 302 -10.73 -37.65 49.60
CA LYS A 302 -10.76 -38.02 51.02
C LYS A 302 -12.15 -37.95 51.66
N THR A 303 -13.03 -37.11 51.15
CA THR A 303 -14.40 -37.02 51.64
C THR A 303 -15.30 -38.09 51.07
N SER A 304 -14.95 -38.74 49.99
CA SER A 304 -15.81 -39.66 49.23
C SER A 304 -15.79 -41.12 49.66
N GLU A 305 -15.02 -41.47 50.72
CA GLU A 305 -14.91 -42.86 51.17
C GLU A 305 -16.23 -43.46 51.73
N VAL A 306 -17.23 -43.65 50.96
CA VAL A 306 -18.50 -44.34 51.29
C VAL A 306 -19.71 -43.38 51.35
N ASN A 307 -20.00 -42.78 50.22
CA ASN A 307 -21.16 -41.89 50.09
C ASN A 307 -22.12 -42.37 48.99
N PRO A 308 -23.44 -42.42 49.22
CA PRO A 308 -24.38 -42.87 48.20
C PRO A 308 -24.49 -41.94 46.98
N TYR A 309 -23.89 -40.72 47.01
CA TYR A 309 -23.86 -39.76 45.89
C TYR A 309 -22.55 -39.84 45.11
N GLN A 310 -21.56 -40.66 45.54
CA GLN A 310 -20.24 -40.73 44.93
C GLN A 310 -20.31 -41.12 43.42
N GLU A 311 -21.15 -42.10 43.12
CA GLU A 311 -21.30 -42.59 41.72
C GLU A 311 -21.89 -41.50 40.79
N GLN A 312 -22.86 -40.73 41.28
CA GLN A 312 -23.43 -39.61 40.51
C GLN A 312 -22.48 -38.43 40.38
N ILE A 313 -21.68 -38.15 41.39
CA ILE A 313 -20.61 -37.13 41.34
C ILE A 313 -19.52 -37.57 40.36
N GLU A 314 -19.12 -38.84 40.39
CA GLU A 314 -18.12 -39.38 39.46
C GLU A 314 -18.63 -39.40 38.02
N GLU A 315 -19.92 -39.69 37.79
CA GLU A 315 -20.53 -39.69 36.48
C GLU A 315 -20.60 -38.25 35.89
N LEU A 316 -20.92 -37.26 36.70
CA LEU A 316 -20.89 -35.85 36.33
C LEU A 316 -19.44 -35.34 36.11
N LYS A 317 -18.49 -35.83 36.90
CA LYS A 317 -17.07 -35.54 36.72
C LYS A 317 -16.47 -36.20 35.48
N LYS A 318 -17.06 -37.30 35.02
CA LYS A 318 -16.71 -37.95 33.74
C LYS A 318 -17.28 -37.21 32.54
N THR A 319 -18.32 -36.42 32.70
CA THR A 319 -18.85 -35.54 31.68
C THR A 319 -17.87 -34.35 31.60
N ALA A 320 -16.84 -34.54 30.86
CA ALA A 320 -15.60 -33.80 30.81
C ALA A 320 -15.78 -32.28 30.94
N VAL A 321 -15.15 -31.73 31.95
CA VAL A 321 -14.75 -30.31 31.89
C VAL A 321 -13.85 -30.17 30.66
N GLN A 322 -14.39 -29.58 29.59
CA GLN A 322 -13.63 -29.34 28.39
C GLN A 322 -12.57 -28.29 28.70
N GLU A 323 -11.32 -28.59 28.35
CA GLU A 323 -10.25 -27.60 28.47
C GLU A 323 -10.55 -26.44 27.51
N ILE A 324 -10.39 -25.23 28.03
CA ILE A 324 -10.53 -24.01 27.23
C ILE A 324 -9.18 -23.72 26.61
N ASP A 325 -9.11 -23.85 25.29
CA ASP A 325 -7.95 -23.44 24.51
C ASP A 325 -7.96 -21.92 24.30
N TRP A 326 -7.17 -21.23 25.11
CA TRP A 326 -7.00 -19.78 25.02
C TRP A 326 -6.00 -19.38 23.91
N ASP A 327 -5.15 -20.31 23.45
CA ASP A 327 -4.10 -19.99 22.51
C ASP A 327 -4.69 -19.62 21.14
N GLN A 328 -5.73 -20.33 20.71
CA GLN A 328 -6.45 -20.00 19.50
C GLN A 328 -7.11 -18.61 19.55
N LEU A 329 -7.75 -18.26 20.69
CA LEU A 329 -8.32 -16.93 20.88
C LEU A 329 -7.25 -15.85 20.90
N ASN A 330 -6.16 -16.06 21.61
CA ASN A 330 -5.05 -15.12 21.71
C ASN A 330 -4.41 -14.88 20.33
N GLU A 331 -4.25 -15.93 19.50
CA GLU A 331 -3.73 -15.79 18.15
C GLU A 331 -4.69 -14.98 17.25
N LEU A 332 -6.00 -15.25 17.31
CA LEU A 332 -7.01 -14.47 16.58
C LEU A 332 -7.01 -12.99 17.00
N VAL A 333 -6.87 -12.72 18.29
CA VAL A 333 -6.78 -11.35 18.83
C VAL A 333 -5.52 -10.66 18.29
N ARG A 334 -4.39 -11.36 18.29
CA ARG A 334 -3.12 -10.83 17.73
C ARG A 334 -3.24 -10.52 16.24
N VAL A 335 -3.84 -11.44 15.49
CA VAL A 335 -4.10 -11.24 14.05
C VAL A 335 -4.98 -10.01 13.83
N LYS A 336 -6.07 -9.88 14.61
CA LYS A 336 -6.95 -8.72 14.53
C LYS A 336 -6.20 -7.41 14.82
N GLU A 337 -5.37 -7.38 15.85
CA GLU A 337 -4.58 -6.19 16.21
C GLU A 337 -3.63 -5.80 15.08
N HIS A 338 -2.96 -6.76 14.45
CA HIS A 338 -2.12 -6.52 13.28
C HIS A 338 -2.93 -6.00 12.09
N GLN A 339 -4.09 -6.61 11.81
CA GLN A 339 -4.97 -6.17 10.73
C GLN A 339 -5.50 -4.76 10.98
N GLU A 340 -5.94 -4.44 12.20
CA GLU A 340 -6.41 -3.09 12.58
C GLU A 340 -5.29 -2.06 12.52
N PHE A 341 -4.07 -2.43 12.89
CA PHE A 341 -2.90 -1.57 12.74
C PHE A 341 -2.61 -1.28 11.26
N LEU A 342 -2.57 -2.31 10.42
CA LEU A 342 -2.40 -2.16 8.97
C LEU A 342 -3.54 -1.34 8.35
N TYR A 343 -4.77 -1.58 8.76
CA TYR A 343 -5.92 -0.81 8.31
C TYR A 343 -5.77 0.68 8.62
N LYS A 344 -5.33 1.02 9.83
CA LYS A 344 -5.03 2.40 10.19
C LYS A 344 -3.91 3.00 9.35
N LEU A 345 -2.87 2.23 9.05
CA LEU A 345 -1.78 2.70 8.17
C LEU A 345 -2.26 2.99 6.75
N LEU A 346 -3.17 2.18 6.22
CA LEU A 346 -3.70 2.34 4.86
C LEU A 346 -4.72 3.48 4.77
N THR A 347 -5.53 3.68 5.81
CA THR A 347 -6.63 4.66 5.80
C THR A 347 -6.26 6.04 6.32
N ASN A 348 -5.28 6.13 7.21
CA ASN A 348 -4.86 7.41 7.77
C ASN A 348 -4.15 8.26 6.71
N LYS A 349 -4.67 9.46 6.46
CA LYS A 349 -4.10 10.42 5.50
C LYS A 349 -2.67 10.85 5.88
N ASP A 350 -2.36 10.87 7.16
CA ASP A 350 -1.04 11.24 7.70
C ASP A 350 -0.10 10.06 7.95
N SER A 351 -0.51 8.86 7.53
CA SER A 351 0.34 7.67 7.71
C SER A 351 1.66 7.82 6.97
N PHE A 352 2.72 7.32 7.55
CA PHE A 352 4.04 7.32 6.92
C PHE A 352 4.06 6.52 5.61
N VAL A 353 3.23 5.49 5.49
CA VAL A 353 3.09 4.69 4.26
C VAL A 353 2.59 5.56 3.12
N ARG A 354 1.50 6.31 3.35
CA ARG A 354 0.92 7.22 2.35
C ARG A 354 1.91 8.31 1.98
N LYS A 355 2.54 8.96 2.96
CA LYS A 355 3.56 9.98 2.72
C LYS A 355 4.72 9.42 1.90
N ARG A 356 5.21 8.25 2.24
CA ARG A 356 6.32 7.62 1.52
C ARG A 356 5.99 7.29 0.07
N ILE A 357 4.77 6.79 -0.18
CA ILE A 357 4.29 6.51 -1.55
C ILE A 357 4.20 7.81 -2.34
N ILE A 358 3.63 8.87 -1.75
CA ILE A 358 3.55 10.19 -2.38
C ILE A 358 4.95 10.67 -2.71
N ASP A 359 5.86 10.75 -1.75
CA ASP A 359 7.21 11.29 -1.95
C ASP A 359 7.97 10.56 -3.06
N GLN A 360 7.91 9.22 -3.08
CA GLN A 360 8.62 8.42 -4.08
C GLN A 360 8.04 8.60 -5.49
N ASN A 361 6.72 8.46 -5.61
CA ASN A 361 6.06 8.52 -6.92
C ASN A 361 6.02 9.96 -7.44
N LEU A 362 5.91 10.94 -6.56
CA LEU A 362 5.96 12.35 -6.92
C LEU A 362 7.36 12.77 -7.42
N ALA A 363 8.41 12.31 -6.75
CA ALA A 363 9.77 12.53 -7.22
C ALA A 363 9.99 11.93 -8.63
N PHE A 364 9.46 10.72 -8.87
CA PHE A 364 9.51 10.09 -10.19
C PHE A 364 8.69 10.88 -11.22
N LEU A 365 7.48 11.31 -10.87
CA LEU A 365 6.64 12.14 -11.74
C LEU A 365 7.37 13.43 -12.15
N ASN A 366 7.90 14.17 -11.18
CA ASN A 366 8.63 15.42 -11.43
C ASN A 366 9.87 15.19 -12.31
N GLN A 367 10.59 14.11 -12.08
CA GLN A 367 11.71 13.73 -12.92
C GLN A 367 11.26 13.45 -14.37
N ARG A 368 10.16 12.69 -14.55
CA ARG A 368 9.65 12.39 -15.90
C ARG A 368 9.10 13.62 -16.59
N LEU A 369 8.42 14.47 -15.84
CA LEU A 369 7.90 15.73 -16.37
C LEU A 369 9.02 16.65 -16.84
N THR A 370 10.01 16.87 -16.01
CA THR A 370 11.22 17.66 -16.39
C THR A 370 11.87 17.11 -17.66
N TYR A 371 12.02 15.78 -17.74
CA TYR A 371 12.56 15.12 -18.94
C TYR A 371 11.74 15.44 -20.20
N TYR A 372 10.40 15.35 -20.12
CA TYR A 372 9.56 15.62 -21.31
C TYR A 372 9.49 17.10 -21.66
N LEU A 373 9.49 17.98 -20.67
CA LEU A 373 9.55 19.43 -20.89
C LEU A 373 10.84 19.82 -21.63
N ASP A 374 11.97 19.26 -21.22
CA ASP A 374 13.24 19.45 -21.90
C ASP A 374 13.18 18.91 -23.35
N LYS A 375 12.66 17.71 -23.56
CA LYS A 375 12.55 17.07 -24.88
C LYS A 375 11.65 17.82 -25.85
N ILE A 376 10.58 18.43 -25.35
CA ILE A 376 9.63 19.19 -26.18
C ILE A 376 10.06 20.66 -26.33
N GLY A 377 11.14 21.06 -25.66
CA GLY A 377 11.69 22.42 -25.72
C GLY A 377 10.82 23.45 -25.02
N LEU A 378 10.20 23.11 -23.88
CA LEU A 378 9.46 24.05 -23.05
C LEU A 378 10.36 24.52 -21.88
N PRO A 379 10.69 25.84 -21.81
CA PRO A 379 11.67 26.34 -20.84
C PRO A 379 11.08 26.56 -19.44
N HIS A 380 9.86 26.08 -19.21
CA HIS A 380 9.18 26.19 -17.91
C HIS A 380 9.59 25.06 -16.97
N ILE A 381 9.68 25.37 -15.71
CA ILE A 381 9.79 24.36 -14.64
C ILE A 381 8.38 24.12 -14.12
N VAL A 382 7.94 22.88 -14.15
CA VAL A 382 6.64 22.47 -13.64
C VAL A 382 6.86 21.35 -12.63
N GLU A 383 6.42 21.59 -11.41
CA GLU A 383 6.71 20.70 -10.30
C GLU A 383 5.46 20.45 -9.44
N PHE A 384 5.19 19.18 -9.17
CA PHE A 384 4.18 18.77 -8.22
C PHE A 384 4.76 18.79 -6.81
N GLN A 385 4.05 19.43 -5.89
CA GLN A 385 4.40 19.55 -4.48
C GLN A 385 3.81 18.40 -3.66
N ASN A 386 4.29 18.22 -2.42
CA ASN A 386 3.83 17.14 -1.54
C ASN A 386 2.35 17.24 -1.14
N ASP A 387 1.76 18.41 -1.25
CA ASP A 387 0.32 18.63 -1.06
C ASP A 387 -0.49 18.33 -2.32
N LEU A 388 0.18 17.86 -3.39
CA LEU A 388 -0.35 17.55 -4.73
C LEU A 388 -0.76 18.81 -5.52
N SER A 389 -0.37 20.00 -5.10
CA SER A 389 -0.45 21.21 -5.90
C SER A 389 0.64 21.25 -6.98
N VAL A 390 0.42 22.04 -8.03
CA VAL A 390 1.36 22.19 -9.15
C VAL A 390 1.85 23.64 -9.18
N ILE A 391 3.15 23.81 -9.26
CA ILE A 391 3.79 25.10 -9.45
C ILE A 391 4.39 25.13 -10.85
N ILE A 392 4.11 26.19 -11.60
CA ILE A 392 4.72 26.47 -12.89
C ILE A 392 5.60 27.69 -12.71
N THR A 393 6.87 27.58 -13.03
CA THR A 393 7.79 28.74 -12.94
C THR A 393 8.56 28.94 -14.24
N GLN A 394 8.83 30.19 -14.56
CA GLN A 394 9.72 30.56 -15.66
C GLN A 394 10.64 31.71 -15.19
N LEU A 395 11.93 31.54 -15.33
CA LEU A 395 12.93 32.50 -14.87
C LEU A 395 12.76 32.93 -13.42
N GLY A 396 12.29 32.01 -12.57
CA GLY A 396 12.09 32.25 -11.12
C GLY A 396 10.78 33.00 -10.78
N GLN A 397 9.87 33.18 -11.73
CA GLN A 397 8.54 33.77 -11.50
C GLN A 397 7.47 32.69 -11.64
N ASP A 398 6.52 32.69 -10.72
CA ASP A 398 5.35 31.80 -10.78
C ASP A 398 4.41 32.24 -11.89
N LEU A 399 3.89 31.27 -12.62
CA LEU A 399 2.95 31.45 -13.71
C LEU A 399 1.70 30.60 -13.52
N ASP A 400 0.57 31.14 -13.90
CA ASP A 400 -0.64 30.35 -14.05
C ASP A 400 -0.67 29.67 -15.42
N PHE A 401 -1.29 28.49 -15.49
CA PHE A 401 -1.48 27.75 -16.75
C PHE A 401 -2.17 28.59 -17.82
N ASP A 402 -3.10 29.45 -17.41
CA ASP A 402 -3.85 30.33 -18.31
C ASP A 402 -3.02 31.45 -18.90
N ASN A 403 -1.89 31.77 -18.32
CA ASN A 403 -0.95 32.77 -18.85
C ASN A 403 -0.04 32.24 -19.96
N LEU A 404 -0.01 30.91 -20.16
CA LEU A 404 0.76 30.27 -21.22
C LEU A 404 0.10 30.49 -22.58
N SER A 405 0.93 30.67 -23.60
CA SER A 405 0.47 30.66 -24.99
C SER A 405 -0.14 29.31 -25.35
N ARG A 406 -0.95 29.25 -26.41
CA ARG A 406 -1.59 28.01 -26.87
C ARG A 406 -0.56 26.91 -27.15
N GLY A 407 0.55 27.28 -27.78
CA GLY A 407 1.62 26.33 -28.08
C GLY A 407 2.33 25.78 -26.84
N GLU A 408 2.57 26.65 -25.86
CA GLU A 408 3.15 26.24 -24.57
C GLU A 408 2.19 25.35 -23.80
N ARG A 409 0.88 25.68 -23.77
CA ARG A 409 -0.14 24.83 -23.14
C ARG A 409 -0.17 23.43 -23.76
N ASN A 410 -0.18 23.32 -25.08
CA ASN A 410 -0.19 22.02 -25.77
C ASN A 410 1.07 21.21 -25.49
N ARG A 411 2.26 21.84 -25.49
CA ARG A 411 3.51 21.19 -25.09
C ARG A 411 3.45 20.69 -23.65
N LEU A 412 2.90 21.50 -22.76
CA LEU A 412 2.77 21.14 -21.34
C LEU A 412 1.75 19.99 -21.15
N ILE A 413 0.60 20.02 -21.84
CA ILE A 413 -0.39 18.95 -21.84
C ILE A 413 0.21 17.63 -22.29
N LEU A 414 0.95 17.63 -23.40
CA LEU A 414 1.63 16.43 -23.91
C LEU A 414 2.69 15.93 -22.92
N SER A 415 3.51 16.82 -22.39
CA SER A 415 4.57 16.48 -21.43
C SER A 415 3.99 15.88 -20.14
N LEU A 416 2.90 16.46 -19.62
CA LEU A 416 2.17 15.94 -18.47
C LEU A 416 1.60 14.56 -18.75
N SER A 417 0.90 14.40 -19.85
CA SER A 417 0.27 13.13 -20.23
C SER A 417 1.30 12.01 -20.40
N TRP A 418 2.46 12.31 -20.99
CA TRP A 418 3.55 11.34 -21.12
C TRP A 418 4.21 11.02 -19.77
N ALA A 419 4.39 12.02 -18.90
CA ALA A 419 4.91 11.81 -17.56
C ALA A 419 3.91 11.00 -16.70
N PHE A 420 2.63 11.32 -16.76
CA PHE A 420 1.56 10.56 -16.10
C PHE A 420 1.53 9.10 -16.57
N ARG A 421 1.67 8.89 -17.87
CA ARG A 421 1.76 7.56 -18.44
C ARG A 421 2.94 6.77 -17.93
N ASP A 422 4.12 7.38 -17.85
CA ASP A 422 5.33 6.72 -17.32
C ASP A 422 5.14 6.33 -15.84
N VAL A 423 4.51 7.16 -15.04
CA VAL A 423 4.18 6.85 -13.63
C VAL A 423 3.15 5.73 -13.56
N TRP A 424 2.11 5.79 -14.39
CA TRP A 424 1.09 4.76 -14.45
C TRP A 424 1.68 3.40 -14.80
N GLU A 425 2.50 3.34 -15.85
CA GLU A 425 3.13 2.10 -16.31
C GLU A 425 4.15 1.52 -15.32
N ASN A 426 4.68 2.35 -14.43
CA ASN A 426 5.54 1.90 -13.35
C ASN A 426 4.78 1.24 -12.18
N LEU A 427 3.51 1.58 -12.00
CA LEU A 427 2.67 1.11 -10.89
C LEU A 427 1.65 0.05 -11.32
N TYR A 428 1.22 0.12 -12.58
CA TYR A 428 0.15 -0.69 -13.13
C TYR A 428 0.61 -1.40 -14.41
N HIS A 429 -0.33 -1.91 -15.18
CA HIS A 429 -0.02 -2.58 -16.44
C HIS A 429 0.44 -1.61 -17.52
N ASN A 430 1.32 -2.07 -18.38
CA ASN A 430 1.77 -1.34 -19.55
C ASN A 430 0.61 -1.15 -20.53
N ILE A 431 0.43 0.09 -21.00
CA ILE A 431 -0.58 0.45 -22.00
C ILE A 431 0.15 0.71 -23.32
N ASN A 432 -0.08 -0.11 -24.33
CA ASN A 432 0.58 0.04 -25.63
C ASN A 432 -0.17 0.96 -26.61
N LEU A 433 -1.26 1.61 -26.21
CA LEU A 433 -2.12 2.42 -27.05
C LEU A 433 -2.05 3.91 -26.66
N LEU A 434 -1.94 4.80 -27.65
CA LEU A 434 -1.96 6.24 -27.46
C LEU A 434 -2.65 6.92 -28.65
N PHE A 435 -3.67 7.70 -28.38
CA PHE A 435 -4.33 8.58 -29.35
C PHE A 435 -4.01 10.03 -29.03
N ILE A 436 -3.64 10.81 -30.06
CA ILE A 436 -3.41 12.25 -29.96
C ILE A 436 -4.21 12.93 -31.05
N ASP A 437 -5.21 13.69 -30.65
CA ASP A 437 -6.15 14.34 -31.55
C ASP A 437 -5.95 15.86 -31.56
N GLU A 438 -5.42 16.38 -32.67
CA GLU A 438 -5.19 17.80 -32.95
C GLU A 438 -4.27 18.58 -31.98
N LEU A 439 -3.75 17.96 -30.91
CA LEU A 439 -2.89 18.64 -29.94
C LEU A 439 -1.55 19.12 -30.53
N VAL A 440 -1.09 18.45 -31.57
CA VAL A 440 0.15 18.82 -32.28
C VAL A 440 -0.11 19.89 -33.35
N ASP A 441 -1.36 20.03 -33.81
CA ASP A 441 -1.72 20.92 -34.88
C ASP A 441 -1.89 22.38 -34.44
N SER A 442 -2.47 22.57 -33.27
CA SER A 442 -3.00 23.84 -32.83
C SER A 442 -1.98 24.66 -32.04
N GLY A 443 -1.45 25.72 -32.65
CA GLY A 443 -0.64 26.73 -31.96
C GLY A 443 0.81 26.35 -31.67
N MET A 444 1.24 25.12 -31.98
CA MET A 444 2.65 24.76 -31.89
C MET A 444 3.45 25.31 -33.08
N ASP A 445 4.64 25.82 -32.79
CA ASP A 445 5.63 26.16 -33.82
C ASP A 445 6.26 24.88 -34.42
N ALA A 446 6.99 25.06 -35.52
CA ALA A 446 7.63 23.94 -36.21
C ALA A 446 8.57 23.12 -35.31
N SER A 447 9.28 23.78 -34.42
CA SER A 447 10.19 23.12 -33.46
C SER A 447 9.44 22.25 -32.46
N GLY A 448 8.32 22.74 -31.92
CA GLY A 448 7.47 21.97 -30.99
C GLY A 448 6.83 20.76 -31.63
N VAL A 449 6.36 20.90 -32.87
CA VAL A 449 5.84 19.78 -33.65
C VAL A 449 6.93 18.73 -33.88
N GLU A 450 8.13 19.14 -34.28
CA GLU A 450 9.24 18.25 -34.57
C GLU A 450 9.67 17.49 -33.29
N SER A 451 9.80 18.20 -32.19
CA SER A 451 10.14 17.62 -30.90
C SER A 451 9.07 16.63 -30.42
N SER A 452 7.79 16.96 -30.58
CA SER A 452 6.68 16.06 -30.24
C SER A 452 6.72 14.78 -31.05
N ILE A 453 6.88 14.88 -32.38
CA ILE A 453 7.00 13.72 -33.27
C ILE A 453 8.24 12.87 -32.90
N ALA A 454 9.35 13.50 -32.57
CA ALA A 454 10.56 12.78 -32.15
C ALA A 454 10.32 11.95 -30.88
N VAL A 455 9.61 12.50 -29.89
CA VAL A 455 9.22 11.76 -28.67
C VAL A 455 8.28 10.60 -29.01
N LEU A 456 7.26 10.83 -29.85
CA LEU A 456 6.31 9.79 -30.26
C LEU A 456 7.00 8.65 -31.03
N LYS A 457 7.87 8.95 -31.97
CA LYS A 457 8.67 7.95 -32.68
C LYS A 457 9.55 7.14 -31.73
N ARG A 458 10.09 7.80 -30.73
CA ARG A 458 10.87 7.12 -29.70
C ARG A 458 9.99 6.17 -28.86
N MET A 459 8.79 6.58 -28.49
CA MET A 459 7.84 5.71 -27.77
C MET A 459 7.45 4.49 -28.58
N THR A 460 7.18 4.65 -29.87
CA THR A 460 6.86 3.54 -30.77
C THR A 460 8.03 2.58 -30.89
N ARG A 461 9.25 3.09 -31.13
CA ARG A 461 10.42 2.28 -31.38
C ARG A 461 10.99 1.60 -30.14
N GLU A 462 11.04 2.32 -29.00
CA GLU A 462 11.75 1.86 -27.80
C GLU A 462 10.81 1.19 -26.78
N ARG A 463 9.49 1.42 -26.88
CA ARG A 463 8.51 0.96 -25.89
C ARG A 463 7.35 0.20 -26.49
N ASP A 464 7.41 -0.13 -27.77
CA ASP A 464 6.37 -0.88 -28.49
C ASP A 464 4.96 -0.27 -28.34
N LYS A 465 4.87 1.08 -28.48
CA LYS A 465 3.61 1.79 -28.38
C LYS A 465 2.97 1.95 -29.75
N ASN A 466 1.67 1.65 -29.83
CA ASN A 466 0.83 1.98 -30.98
C ASN A 466 0.32 3.42 -30.81
N VAL A 467 0.88 4.34 -31.59
CA VAL A 467 0.53 5.76 -31.53
C VAL A 467 -0.32 6.14 -32.72
N PHE A 468 -1.52 6.66 -32.46
CA PHE A 468 -2.43 7.19 -33.46
C PHE A 468 -2.46 8.71 -33.33
N LEU A 469 -1.93 9.39 -34.33
CA LEU A 469 -1.92 10.84 -34.42
C LEU A 469 -2.98 11.29 -35.42
N ILE A 470 -4.00 12.00 -34.93
CA ILE A 470 -5.05 12.61 -35.75
C ILE A 470 -4.65 14.07 -35.96
N SER A 471 -4.55 14.47 -37.24
CA SER A 471 -4.03 15.78 -37.60
C SER A 471 -4.62 16.26 -38.94
N HIS A 472 -4.78 17.57 -39.06
CA HIS A 472 -5.12 18.25 -40.31
C HIS A 472 -3.91 18.75 -41.07
N ARG A 473 -2.70 18.48 -40.58
CA ARG A 473 -1.45 19.00 -41.18
C ARG A 473 -0.87 18.02 -42.18
N ASP A 474 -0.83 18.46 -43.44
CA ASP A 474 -0.25 17.67 -44.54
C ASP A 474 1.27 17.45 -44.36
N ASP A 475 1.99 18.37 -43.71
CA ASP A 475 3.42 18.28 -43.46
C ASP A 475 3.86 17.15 -42.52
N LEU A 476 2.90 16.55 -41.77
CA LEU A 476 3.12 15.40 -40.91
C LEU A 476 3.09 14.09 -41.68
N THR A 477 2.51 14.03 -42.85
CA THR A 477 2.37 12.82 -43.67
C THR A 477 3.69 12.11 -43.90
N ASN A 478 4.73 12.85 -44.21
CA ASN A 478 6.08 12.32 -44.48
C ASN A 478 6.88 12.03 -43.19
N ARG A 479 6.29 12.24 -42.01
CA ARG A 479 6.96 12.09 -40.72
C ARG A 479 6.45 10.91 -39.89
N VAL A 480 5.48 10.15 -40.40
CA VAL A 480 4.86 9.01 -39.73
C VAL A 480 5.02 7.75 -40.56
N ASN A 481 4.85 6.59 -39.95
CA ASN A 481 5.06 5.30 -40.58
C ASN A 481 3.90 4.90 -41.49
N HIS A 482 2.68 5.18 -41.10
CA HIS A 482 1.44 4.83 -41.79
C HIS A 482 0.52 6.02 -41.80
N VAL A 483 -0.19 6.25 -42.90
CA VAL A 483 -1.16 7.33 -43.06
C VAL A 483 -2.50 6.77 -43.50
N LEU A 484 -3.53 7.06 -42.74
CA LEU A 484 -4.91 6.85 -43.17
C LEU A 484 -5.54 8.21 -43.45
N LYS A 485 -5.78 8.51 -44.71
CA LYS A 485 -6.42 9.78 -45.10
C LYS A 485 -7.94 9.61 -45.07
N VAL A 486 -8.58 10.46 -44.27
CA VAL A 486 -10.03 10.51 -44.14
C VAL A 486 -10.53 11.71 -44.93
N ILE A 487 -11.32 11.45 -45.96
CA ILE A 487 -11.83 12.47 -46.89
C ILE A 487 -13.34 12.54 -46.73
N LYS A 488 -13.86 13.76 -46.55
CA LYS A 488 -15.30 14.01 -46.49
C LYS A 488 -15.72 14.86 -47.69
N GLU A 489 -16.44 14.24 -48.62
CA GLU A 489 -16.95 14.88 -49.81
C GLU A 489 -18.47 14.68 -49.92
N ASN A 490 -19.21 15.74 -50.22
CA ASN A 490 -20.68 15.72 -50.39
C ASN A 490 -21.45 15.03 -49.25
N GLY A 491 -20.95 15.13 -48.02
CA GLY A 491 -21.56 14.48 -46.83
C GLY A 491 -21.19 13.02 -46.62
N PHE A 492 -20.42 12.42 -47.49
CA PHE A 492 -19.91 11.03 -47.36
C PHE A 492 -18.46 11.05 -46.93
N THR A 493 -18.10 10.08 -46.12
CA THR A 493 -16.73 9.88 -45.66
C THR A 493 -16.12 8.69 -46.40
N SER A 494 -14.94 8.90 -47.00
CA SER A 494 -14.11 7.87 -47.63
C SER A 494 -12.76 7.81 -46.97
N TYR A 495 -12.13 6.65 -47.10
CA TYR A 495 -10.81 6.39 -46.53
C TYR A 495 -9.86 6.01 -47.68
N SER A 496 -8.67 6.58 -47.67
CA SER A 496 -7.59 6.24 -48.63
C SER A 496 -6.33 5.89 -47.86
N ASN A 497 -5.75 4.76 -48.22
CA ASN A 497 -4.43 4.31 -47.74
C ASN A 497 -3.32 4.66 -48.70
N ASP A 498 -3.60 5.46 -49.72
CA ASP A 498 -2.66 5.76 -50.81
C ASP A 498 -1.63 6.84 -50.41
N VAL A 499 -0.78 6.51 -49.48
CA VAL A 499 0.47 7.24 -49.27
C VAL A 499 1.60 6.24 -49.35
N GLU A 500 2.29 6.21 -50.51
CA GLU A 500 3.61 5.56 -50.61
C GLU A 500 4.53 6.21 -49.59
N ILE A 501 4.95 5.41 -48.57
CA ILE A 501 5.93 5.84 -47.61
C ILE A 501 7.27 5.88 -48.33
N VAL A 502 7.79 7.07 -48.56
CA VAL A 502 9.19 7.25 -48.94
C VAL A 502 10.03 6.86 -47.73
N ALA A 503 10.69 5.73 -47.79
CA ALA A 503 11.55 5.14 -46.78
C ALA A 503 12.77 6.03 -46.47
#